data_b13a027f8f823ae0173814ab1f54f1be
#
_entry.id   b13a027f8f823ae0173814ab1f54f1be
#
_cell.length_a   1.000
_cell.length_b   1.000
_cell.length_c   1.000
_cell.angle_alpha   90.00
_cell.angle_beta   90.00
_cell.angle_gamma   90.00
#
_symmetry.space_group_name_H-M   'P 1'
#
loop_
_entity.id
_entity.type
_entity.pdbx_description
1 polymer ?
#
loop_
_entity_poly.entity_id
_entity_poly.type
_entity_poly.pdbx_seq_one_letter_code
_entity_poly.pdbx_strand_id
1 'polypeptide(L)'
;DAKNERGVIDFEDILIYLCGMLQERADVASIVRKQYRSFVVDEFQDVNLLQARLLDLWLGGRHDVCVVGDVAQTIYSFTGASPVYLTGFGRKHPGARIVELTRDYRSTPQIVTLANDVLARATQRDGTVRLSSQRDGGAHVGYCTYEDDHAEAEGVAVQIADLIAGGTQPHNIAVLMRTNGQSQAFEEALGARGIPVAVAGGKPFFARDDVRTAISRLRAAATASEEGTVGEVVREVLSGVGWSPEAPSAQAGSERWSNMNAIVGWADDSQAPTLAAFVAELDERIAYQVEPDKEGVELATIHAAKGLEWDAVFLVGLSEGLLPISYAKTPEAREEERRLLYVAVTRARDLLTLSWARSRGADGRGKRKRSRLLDGIWPKERRSGSSAQGVGAPKKKARPSTRALNQAFEEEASPQAIELFGRLKAWRLEVARLASVPPYTVFTDQTLRDIAVAMPKNTTQLRVIRGIGDVKVQRFAAPVLALVRGEEVIVEEGA
;
A
#
# COMPACT_ATOMS: atom_id res chain seq x y z
N ASP A 1 -14.64 -15.31 34.98
CA ASP A 1 -13.61 -14.64 34.17
C ASP A 1 -12.93 -15.67 33.29
N ALA A 2 -13.13 -15.60 31.97
CA ALA A 2 -12.78 -16.68 31.03
C ALA A 2 -11.28 -17.06 31.05
N LYS A 3 -10.39 -16.13 31.44
CA LYS A 3 -8.95 -16.40 31.58
C LYS A 3 -8.69 -17.29 32.81
N ASN A 4 -9.31 -16.98 33.94
CA ASN A 4 -9.17 -17.76 35.19
C ASN A 4 -9.72 -19.17 35.03
N GLU A 5 -10.89 -19.32 34.36
CA GLU A 5 -11.48 -20.62 34.06
C GLU A 5 -10.59 -21.51 33.17
N ARG A 6 -9.80 -20.89 32.29
CA ARG A 6 -8.89 -21.59 31.36
C ARG A 6 -7.47 -21.73 31.88
N GLY A 7 -7.11 -21.08 32.99
CA GLY A 7 -5.76 -21.06 33.55
C GLY A 7 -4.74 -20.41 32.61
N VAL A 8 -5.15 -19.39 31.83
CA VAL A 8 -4.29 -18.68 30.88
C VAL A 8 -4.15 -17.22 31.26
N ILE A 9 -3.01 -16.62 30.89
CA ILE A 9 -2.69 -15.19 31.04
C ILE A 9 -2.29 -14.61 29.69
N ASP A 10 -2.48 -13.31 29.51
CA ASP A 10 -1.93 -12.57 28.38
C ASP A 10 -0.77 -11.65 28.82
N PHE A 11 -0.20 -10.92 27.86
CA PHE A 11 0.94 -10.04 28.13
C PHE A 11 0.59 -8.88 29.09
N GLU A 12 -0.64 -8.40 29.10
CA GLU A 12 -1.07 -7.35 30.02
C GLU A 12 -1.16 -7.88 31.46
N ASP A 13 -1.62 -9.12 31.64
CA ASP A 13 -1.65 -9.77 32.96
C ASP A 13 -0.25 -9.87 33.55
N ILE A 14 0.79 -10.14 32.74
CA ILE A 14 2.18 -10.18 33.22
C ILE A 14 2.59 -8.82 33.79
N LEU A 15 2.26 -7.73 33.12
CA LEU A 15 2.56 -6.38 33.60
C LEU A 15 1.77 -6.05 34.89
N ILE A 16 0.50 -6.44 34.95
CA ILE A 16 -0.36 -6.26 36.15
C ILE A 16 0.23 -7.01 37.34
N TYR A 17 0.61 -8.29 37.18
CA TYR A 17 1.22 -9.09 38.25
C TYR A 17 2.55 -8.50 38.69
N LEU A 18 3.41 -8.04 37.75
CA LEU A 18 4.66 -7.36 38.10
C LEU A 18 4.41 -6.09 38.90
N CYS A 19 3.45 -5.27 38.52
CA CYS A 19 3.08 -4.07 39.27
C CYS A 19 2.61 -4.42 40.67
N GLY A 20 1.73 -5.43 40.82
CA GLY A 20 1.25 -5.93 42.11
C GLY A 20 2.39 -6.45 42.98
N MET A 21 3.26 -7.29 42.44
CA MET A 21 4.43 -7.82 43.17
C MET A 21 5.36 -6.72 43.67
N LEU A 22 5.69 -5.73 42.83
CA LEU A 22 6.57 -4.63 43.21
C LEU A 22 5.92 -3.68 44.23
N GLN A 23 4.59 -3.62 44.29
CA GLN A 23 3.85 -2.77 45.20
C GLN A 23 3.64 -3.46 46.57
N GLU A 24 3.33 -4.75 46.60
CA GLU A 24 2.92 -5.47 47.80
C GLU A 24 4.11 -6.20 48.47
N ARG A 25 5.15 -6.57 47.70
CA ARG A 25 6.29 -7.32 48.21
C ARG A 25 7.55 -6.45 48.23
N ALA A 26 7.78 -5.81 49.38
CA ALA A 26 8.94 -4.94 49.60
C ALA A 26 10.28 -5.67 49.44
N ASP A 27 10.37 -6.95 49.74
CA ASP A 27 11.55 -7.82 49.55
C ASP A 27 11.83 -7.96 48.05
N VAL A 28 10.86 -8.30 47.22
CA VAL A 28 10.99 -8.39 45.76
C VAL A 28 11.38 -7.04 45.16
N ALA A 29 10.68 -5.97 45.55
CA ALA A 29 10.99 -4.63 45.08
C ALA A 29 12.43 -4.20 45.41
N SER A 30 12.92 -4.55 46.60
CA SER A 30 14.32 -4.29 47.00
C SER A 30 15.32 -5.00 46.13
N ILE A 31 15.11 -6.32 45.83
CA ILE A 31 15.97 -7.10 44.96
C ILE A 31 16.04 -6.51 43.56
N VAL A 32 14.86 -6.24 42.95
CA VAL A 32 14.75 -5.69 41.59
C VAL A 32 15.43 -4.31 41.50
N ARG A 33 15.17 -3.42 42.47
CA ARG A 33 15.77 -2.08 42.53
C ARG A 33 17.28 -2.09 42.76
N LYS A 34 17.84 -3.09 43.44
CA LYS A 34 19.29 -3.28 43.58
C LYS A 34 19.91 -3.75 42.28
N GLN A 35 19.22 -4.61 41.56
CA GLN A 35 19.71 -5.17 40.30
C GLN A 35 19.64 -4.13 39.17
N TYR A 36 18.50 -3.41 39.03
CA TYR A 36 18.27 -2.42 37.98
C TYR A 36 18.36 -1.02 38.56
N ARG A 37 19.50 -0.38 38.44
CA ARG A 37 19.78 0.91 39.08
C ARG A 37 19.45 2.09 38.18
N SER A 38 19.71 2.00 36.89
CA SER A 38 19.50 3.06 35.91
C SER A 38 18.66 2.53 34.77
N PHE A 39 17.81 3.40 34.18
CA PHE A 39 16.94 3.06 33.07
C PHE A 39 17.19 4.00 31.90
N VAL A 40 17.22 3.43 30.70
CA VAL A 40 17.08 4.16 29.44
C VAL A 40 15.87 3.59 28.75
N VAL A 41 14.86 4.43 28.50
CA VAL A 41 13.60 4.02 27.88
C VAL A 41 13.46 4.75 26.56
N ASP A 42 13.46 3.98 25.48
CA ASP A 42 13.23 4.48 24.14
C ASP A 42 11.76 4.43 23.76
N GLU A 43 11.36 5.14 22.71
CA GLU A 43 9.97 5.23 22.23
C GLU A 43 8.98 5.60 23.35
N PHE A 44 9.39 6.52 24.26
CA PHE A 44 8.60 6.82 25.47
C PHE A 44 7.25 7.45 25.17
N GLN A 45 7.01 7.97 23.97
CA GLN A 45 5.71 8.47 23.52
C GLN A 45 4.67 7.35 23.31
N ASP A 46 5.11 6.07 23.21
CA ASP A 46 4.21 4.92 23.02
C ASP A 46 3.86 4.21 24.33
N VAL A 47 4.33 4.73 25.44
CA VAL A 47 4.07 4.15 26.78
C VAL A 47 2.61 4.34 27.16
N ASN A 48 1.96 3.26 27.63
CA ASN A 48 0.64 3.29 28.24
C ASN A 48 0.69 3.46 29.76
N LEU A 49 -0.48 3.62 30.37
CA LEU A 49 -0.61 3.83 31.84
C LEU A 49 0.07 2.72 32.65
N LEU A 50 -0.11 1.47 32.25
CA LEU A 50 0.42 0.31 33.00
C LEU A 50 1.95 0.25 32.92
N GLN A 51 2.51 0.51 31.75
CA GLN A 51 3.95 0.58 31.53
C GLN A 51 4.57 1.77 32.29
N ALA A 52 3.92 2.95 32.27
CA ALA A 52 4.36 4.09 33.06
C ALA A 52 4.36 3.77 34.56
N ARG A 53 3.32 3.08 35.06
CA ARG A 53 3.22 2.64 36.46
C ARG A 53 4.33 1.65 36.82
N LEU A 54 4.61 0.68 35.94
CA LEU A 54 5.67 -0.28 36.13
C LEU A 54 7.04 0.40 36.24
N LEU A 55 7.34 1.37 35.38
CA LEU A 55 8.56 2.14 35.45
C LEU A 55 8.68 2.90 36.80
N ASP A 56 7.61 3.51 37.28
CA ASP A 56 7.58 4.19 38.57
C ASP A 56 7.90 3.25 39.75
N LEU A 57 7.32 2.06 39.73
CA LEU A 57 7.53 1.04 40.75
C LEU A 57 8.97 0.49 40.71
N TRP A 58 9.58 0.36 39.52
CA TRP A 58 10.98 0.00 39.36
C TRP A 58 11.91 1.09 39.87
N LEU A 59 11.65 2.34 39.54
CA LEU A 59 12.42 3.47 40.03
C LEU A 59 12.34 3.61 41.58
N GLY A 60 11.15 3.39 42.14
CA GLY A 60 10.96 3.45 43.58
C GLY A 60 11.40 4.79 44.21
N GLY A 61 11.12 5.91 43.55
CA GLY A 61 11.49 7.26 43.97
C GLY A 61 12.89 7.73 43.56
N ARG A 62 13.67 6.90 42.83
CA ARG A 62 14.96 7.30 42.25
C ARG A 62 14.74 8.12 40.97
N HIS A 63 15.79 8.83 40.58
CA HIS A 63 15.79 9.69 39.38
C HIS A 63 16.77 9.25 38.30
N ASP A 64 17.35 8.03 38.43
CA ASP A 64 18.34 7.49 37.48
C ASP A 64 17.63 6.95 36.22
N VAL A 65 16.97 7.83 35.50
CA VAL A 65 16.19 7.49 34.33
C VAL A 65 16.43 8.51 33.21
N CYS A 66 16.64 8.00 32.01
CA CYS A 66 16.66 8.75 30.77
C CYS A 66 15.52 8.20 29.89
N VAL A 67 14.70 9.09 29.33
CA VAL A 67 13.67 8.73 28.39
C VAL A 67 13.93 9.41 27.05
N VAL A 68 13.72 8.70 25.95
CA VAL A 68 13.84 9.22 24.59
C VAL A 68 12.50 8.99 23.87
N GLY A 69 12.07 9.95 23.08
CA GLY A 69 10.84 9.83 22.32
C GLY A 69 10.55 11.04 21.47
N ASP A 70 9.63 10.86 20.53
CA ASP A 70 9.13 11.90 19.64
C ASP A 70 7.60 11.92 19.68
N VAL A 71 7.01 12.98 20.21
CA VAL A 71 5.55 13.19 20.32
C VAL A 71 4.89 13.09 18.94
N ALA A 72 5.58 13.53 17.87
CA ALA A 72 5.08 13.46 16.51
C ALA A 72 5.01 12.01 15.96
N GLN A 73 5.59 11.04 16.65
CA GLN A 73 5.54 9.61 16.31
C GLN A 73 4.60 8.80 17.20
N THR A 74 3.74 9.44 18.01
CA THR A 74 2.69 8.76 18.78
C THR A 74 1.56 8.32 17.83
N ILE A 75 1.58 7.05 17.40
CA ILE A 75 0.65 6.47 16.44
C ILE A 75 -0.01 5.18 16.93
N TYR A 76 0.10 4.89 18.23
CA TYR A 76 -0.45 3.70 18.89
C TYR A 76 -1.42 4.06 20.03
N SER A 77 -2.20 5.14 19.86
CA SER A 77 -3.19 5.56 20.89
C SER A 77 -4.24 4.48 21.19
N PHE A 78 -4.54 3.65 20.19
CA PHE A 78 -5.48 2.53 20.33
C PHE A 78 -4.99 1.41 21.27
N THR A 79 -3.68 1.32 21.55
CA THR A 79 -3.12 0.43 22.60
C THR A 79 -3.02 1.12 23.95
N GLY A 80 -3.57 2.35 24.08
CA GLY A 80 -3.50 3.14 25.30
C GLY A 80 -2.23 3.99 25.42
N ALA A 81 -1.40 4.05 24.36
CA ALA A 81 -0.23 4.93 24.31
C ALA A 81 -0.66 6.39 24.39
N SER A 82 0.10 7.18 25.15
CA SER A 82 -0.21 8.60 25.33
C SER A 82 1.07 9.46 25.39
N PRO A 83 1.15 10.53 24.59
CA PRO A 83 2.29 11.44 24.62
C PRO A 83 2.40 12.22 25.95
N VAL A 84 1.37 12.17 26.78
CA VAL A 84 1.31 12.91 28.07
C VAL A 84 2.41 12.48 29.03
N TYR A 85 2.87 11.22 28.94
CA TYR A 85 3.96 10.73 29.78
C TYR A 85 5.29 11.35 29.40
N LEU A 86 5.54 11.56 28.09
CA LEU A 86 6.74 12.22 27.58
C LEU A 86 6.67 13.74 27.84
N THR A 87 5.58 14.42 27.46
CA THR A 87 5.43 15.86 27.63
C THR A 87 5.35 16.27 29.10
N GLY A 88 4.83 15.39 29.97
CA GLY A 88 4.75 15.57 31.42
C GLY A 88 6.00 15.17 32.19
N PHE A 89 7.02 14.61 31.54
CA PHE A 89 8.16 14.01 32.22
C PHE A 89 8.93 15.00 33.09
N GLY A 90 9.21 16.20 32.61
CA GLY A 90 9.90 17.24 33.37
C GLY A 90 9.11 17.72 34.59
N ARG A 91 7.77 17.71 34.57
CA ARG A 91 6.94 18.00 35.74
C ARG A 91 7.00 16.89 36.79
N LYS A 92 7.03 15.64 36.34
CA LYS A 92 7.13 14.47 37.19
C LYS A 92 8.52 14.28 37.82
N HIS A 93 9.54 14.67 37.11
CA HIS A 93 10.94 14.61 37.53
C HIS A 93 11.56 16.00 37.53
N PRO A 94 11.31 16.80 38.62
CA PRO A 94 11.88 18.14 38.73
C PRO A 94 13.40 18.08 38.71
N GLY A 95 14.03 18.87 37.86
CA GLY A 95 15.48 18.85 37.63
C GLY A 95 15.94 17.96 36.47
N ALA A 96 15.03 17.22 35.81
CA ALA A 96 15.36 16.51 34.58
C ALA A 96 15.84 17.53 33.51
N ARG A 97 16.97 17.20 32.88
CA ARG A 97 17.48 17.96 31.72
C ARG A 97 16.76 17.53 30.47
N ILE A 98 16.09 18.46 29.82
CA ILE A 98 15.45 18.23 28.51
C ILE A 98 16.44 18.62 27.42
N VAL A 99 16.68 17.71 26.47
CA VAL A 99 17.54 17.92 25.30
C VAL A 99 16.69 17.69 24.06
N GLU A 100 16.56 18.70 23.22
CA GLU A 100 15.87 18.59 21.94
C GLU A 100 16.85 18.19 20.84
N LEU A 101 16.56 17.08 20.14
CA LEU A 101 17.32 16.61 19.01
C LEU A 101 16.73 17.21 17.72
N THR A 102 17.29 18.32 17.26
CA THR A 102 16.80 19.07 16.09
C THR A 102 17.48 18.68 14.78
N ARG A 103 18.62 17.97 14.84
CA ARG A 103 19.42 17.60 13.68
C ARG A 103 18.96 16.26 13.13
N ASP A 104 18.61 16.24 11.84
CA ASP A 104 18.26 15.03 11.10
C ASP A 104 19.42 14.64 10.18
N TYR A 105 19.94 13.42 10.34
CA TYR A 105 21.04 12.85 9.56
C TYR A 105 20.56 11.83 8.53
N ARG A 106 19.25 11.48 8.55
CA ARG A 106 18.65 10.47 7.70
C ARG A 106 18.21 11.03 6.38
N SER A 107 17.36 12.05 6.40
CA SER A 107 16.60 12.50 5.25
C SER A 107 17.18 13.75 4.60
N THR A 108 16.98 13.90 3.29
CA THR A 108 17.36 15.11 2.55
C THR A 108 16.58 16.34 3.04
N PRO A 109 17.09 17.56 2.83
CA PRO A 109 16.40 18.80 3.25
C PRO A 109 14.98 18.94 2.69
N GLN A 110 14.72 18.44 1.49
CA GLN A 110 13.41 18.48 0.84
C GLN A 110 12.39 17.62 1.59
N ILE A 111 12.78 16.44 2.05
CA ILE A 111 11.95 15.52 2.83
C ILE A 111 11.72 16.11 4.24
N VAL A 112 12.75 16.60 4.89
CA VAL A 112 12.65 17.25 6.22
C VAL A 112 11.76 18.49 6.17
N THR A 113 11.84 19.28 5.10
CA THR A 113 10.94 20.43 4.90
C THR A 113 9.48 19.98 4.84
N LEU A 114 9.19 18.94 4.06
CA LEU A 114 7.83 18.38 3.99
C LEU A 114 7.35 17.86 5.36
N ALA A 115 8.19 17.12 6.08
CA ALA A 115 7.87 16.61 7.42
C ALA A 115 7.52 17.76 8.39
N ASN A 116 8.33 18.82 8.41
CA ASN A 116 8.05 20.04 9.18
C ASN A 116 6.74 20.70 8.75
N ASP A 117 6.45 20.75 7.44
CA ASP A 117 5.23 21.34 6.90
C ASP A 117 3.97 20.54 7.28
N VAL A 118 4.06 19.21 7.38
CA VAL A 118 2.99 18.35 7.88
C VAL A 118 2.70 18.68 9.36
N LEU A 119 3.73 18.78 10.20
CA LEU A 119 3.56 19.09 11.63
C LEU A 119 3.15 20.54 11.87
N ALA A 120 3.58 21.49 11.04
CA ALA A 120 3.20 22.90 11.16
C ALA A 120 1.67 23.12 11.03
N ARG A 121 0.93 22.15 10.52
CA ARG A 121 -0.53 22.16 10.37
C ARG A 121 -1.26 21.39 11.48
N ALA A 122 -0.52 20.83 12.43
CA ALA A 122 -1.10 20.21 13.61
C ALA A 122 -1.80 21.25 14.51
N THR A 123 -2.94 20.86 15.09
CA THR A 123 -3.67 21.69 16.06
C THR A 123 -2.98 21.70 17.42
N GLN A 124 -2.31 20.61 17.78
CA GLN A 124 -1.51 20.48 18.99
C GLN A 124 -0.04 20.31 18.58
N ARG A 125 0.81 21.20 19.09
CA ARG A 125 2.25 21.25 18.76
C ARG A 125 3.14 21.08 19.99
N ASP A 126 2.55 20.85 21.16
CA ASP A 126 3.28 20.72 22.41
C ASP A 126 4.25 19.55 22.34
N GLY A 127 5.53 19.84 22.56
CA GLY A 127 6.60 18.84 22.50
C GLY A 127 7.04 18.44 21.08
N THR A 128 6.50 19.04 20.02
CA THR A 128 7.00 18.78 18.66
C THR A 128 8.26 19.61 18.37
N VAL A 129 9.25 18.97 17.75
CA VAL A 129 10.53 19.58 17.42
C VAL A 129 10.59 19.86 15.92
N ARG A 130 11.10 21.05 15.54
CA ARG A 130 11.39 21.37 14.14
C ARG A 130 12.75 20.78 13.75
N LEU A 131 12.75 19.88 12.78
CA LEU A 131 13.96 19.21 12.32
C LEU A 131 14.72 20.05 11.30
N SER A 132 16.05 19.87 11.29
CA SER A 132 16.98 20.46 10.32
C SER A 132 17.86 19.37 9.76
N SER A 133 17.75 19.09 8.47
CA SER A 133 18.62 18.12 7.81
C SER A 133 20.08 18.54 7.87
N GLN A 134 20.94 17.55 8.11
CA GLN A 134 22.41 17.72 8.06
C GLN A 134 22.98 17.15 6.76
N ARG A 135 22.12 16.69 5.85
CA ARG A 135 22.51 16.17 4.53
C ARG A 135 22.50 17.27 3.49
N ASP A 136 23.21 17.03 2.41
CA ASP A 136 23.18 17.87 1.21
C ASP A 136 21.79 17.80 0.54
N GLY A 137 21.52 18.74 -0.38
CA GLY A 137 20.28 18.77 -1.14
C GLY A 137 20.09 17.52 -1.98
N GLY A 138 18.86 16.99 -1.98
CA GLY A 138 18.45 15.81 -2.74
C GLY A 138 17.40 16.13 -3.81
N ALA A 139 16.76 15.07 -4.31
CA ALA A 139 15.67 15.18 -5.26
C ALA A 139 14.47 15.93 -4.67
N HIS A 140 13.72 16.62 -5.52
CA HIS A 140 12.43 17.19 -5.12
C HIS A 140 11.44 16.07 -4.79
N VAL A 141 10.59 16.31 -3.79
CA VAL A 141 9.49 15.40 -3.47
C VAL A 141 8.57 15.27 -4.69
N GLY A 142 8.29 14.03 -5.08
CA GLY A 142 7.38 13.70 -6.18
C GLY A 142 5.92 13.82 -5.75
N TYR A 143 5.05 14.32 -6.64
CA TYR A 143 3.60 14.42 -6.42
C TYR A 143 2.88 13.89 -7.66
N CYS A 144 2.18 12.76 -7.51
CA CYS A 144 1.52 12.08 -8.60
C CYS A 144 0.01 11.97 -8.37
N THR A 145 -0.77 12.23 -9.42
CA THR A 145 -2.23 12.05 -9.41
C THR A 145 -2.59 11.05 -10.49
N TYR A 146 -3.38 10.05 -10.13
CA TYR A 146 -3.81 8.98 -11.03
C TYR A 146 -5.34 8.96 -11.17
N GLU A 147 -5.86 8.35 -12.21
CA GLU A 147 -7.30 8.29 -12.45
C GLU A 147 -7.99 7.28 -11.51
N ASP A 148 -7.33 6.13 -11.26
CA ASP A 148 -7.85 5.09 -10.38
C ASP A 148 -6.72 4.35 -9.65
N ASP A 149 -7.07 3.45 -8.72
CA ASP A 149 -6.13 2.68 -7.88
C ASP A 149 -5.21 1.78 -8.73
N HIS A 150 -5.73 1.23 -9.84
CA HIS A 150 -4.91 0.39 -10.72
C HIS A 150 -3.87 1.24 -11.47
N ALA A 151 -4.28 2.40 -11.98
CA ALA A 151 -3.37 3.34 -12.63
C ALA A 151 -2.31 3.88 -11.64
N GLU A 152 -2.66 4.05 -10.35
CA GLU A 152 -1.72 4.41 -9.29
C GLU A 152 -0.68 3.31 -9.10
N ALA A 153 -1.10 2.06 -8.94
CA ALA A 153 -0.21 0.93 -8.75
C ALA A 153 0.72 0.72 -9.96
N GLU A 154 0.17 0.77 -11.18
CA GLU A 154 0.94 0.69 -12.42
C GLU A 154 1.98 1.81 -12.56
N GLY A 155 1.57 3.06 -12.28
CA GLY A 155 2.45 4.21 -12.37
C GLY A 155 3.57 4.21 -11.33
N VAL A 156 3.30 3.72 -10.12
CA VAL A 156 4.32 3.52 -9.07
C VAL A 156 5.26 2.39 -9.46
N ALA A 157 4.74 1.26 -9.97
CA ALA A 157 5.58 0.14 -10.40
C ALA A 157 6.51 0.51 -11.57
N VAL A 158 6.10 1.41 -12.48
CA VAL A 158 6.98 1.95 -13.53
C VAL A 158 8.11 2.77 -12.92
N GLN A 159 7.82 3.66 -11.97
CA GLN A 159 8.85 4.48 -11.32
C GLN A 159 9.84 3.61 -10.53
N ILE A 160 9.36 2.56 -9.86
CA ILE A 160 10.20 1.61 -9.14
C ILE A 160 11.12 0.86 -10.13
N ALA A 161 10.58 0.40 -11.27
CA ALA A 161 11.38 -0.25 -12.30
C ALA A 161 12.49 0.66 -12.83
N ASP A 162 12.19 1.95 -13.03
CA ASP A 162 13.19 2.95 -13.46
C ASP A 162 14.28 3.16 -12.39
N LEU A 163 13.95 3.16 -11.10
CA LEU A 163 14.92 3.25 -10.00
C LEU A 163 15.82 2.01 -9.95
N ILE A 164 15.25 0.82 -10.08
CA ILE A 164 16.01 -0.44 -10.09
C ILE A 164 16.95 -0.47 -11.32
N ALA A 165 16.47 -0.07 -12.49
CA ALA A 165 17.30 0.05 -13.67
C ALA A 165 18.42 1.10 -13.51
N GLY A 166 18.19 2.12 -12.66
CA GLY A 166 19.17 3.11 -12.25
C GLY A 166 20.17 2.64 -11.17
N GLY A 167 20.05 1.41 -10.68
CA GLY A 167 20.96 0.78 -9.73
C GLY A 167 20.49 0.76 -8.27
N THR A 168 19.30 1.27 -7.96
CA THR A 168 18.74 1.18 -6.61
C THR A 168 18.34 -0.28 -6.34
N GLN A 169 18.78 -0.82 -5.19
CA GLN A 169 18.43 -2.19 -4.82
C GLN A 169 16.96 -2.27 -4.39
N PRO A 170 16.20 -3.32 -4.79
CA PRO A 170 14.77 -3.45 -4.46
C PRO A 170 14.47 -3.31 -2.96
N HIS A 171 15.26 -3.92 -2.08
CA HIS A 171 15.07 -3.86 -0.63
C HIS A 171 15.29 -2.46 -0.02
N ASN A 172 15.87 -1.52 -0.78
CA ASN A 172 16.00 -0.12 -0.38
C ASN A 172 14.82 0.75 -0.87
N ILE A 173 13.79 0.13 -1.43
CA ILE A 173 12.58 0.79 -1.93
C ILE A 173 11.38 0.29 -1.12
N ALA A 174 10.54 1.21 -0.66
CA ALA A 174 9.29 0.86 0.00
C ALA A 174 8.08 1.54 -0.63
N VAL A 175 6.95 0.82 -0.65
CA VAL A 175 5.61 1.37 -0.92
C VAL A 175 4.83 1.35 0.38
N LEU A 176 4.55 2.53 0.92
CA LEU A 176 3.86 2.71 2.18
C LEU A 176 2.39 3.07 1.96
N MET A 177 1.51 2.36 2.65
CA MET A 177 0.07 2.51 2.53
C MET A 177 -0.62 2.56 3.89
N ARG A 178 -1.87 3.04 3.94
CA ARG A 178 -2.59 3.16 5.20
C ARG A 178 -3.14 1.82 5.69
N THR A 179 -3.56 0.95 4.80
CA THR A 179 -4.17 -0.34 5.13
C THR A 179 -3.62 -1.46 4.25
N ASN A 180 -3.55 -2.67 4.80
CA ASN A 180 -3.10 -3.85 4.08
C ASN A 180 -3.96 -4.21 2.86
N GLY A 181 -5.24 -3.82 2.85
CA GLY A 181 -6.12 -4.05 1.70
C GLY A 181 -5.71 -3.31 0.42
N GLN A 182 -4.76 -2.36 0.53
CA GLN A 182 -4.22 -1.65 -0.64
C GLN A 182 -3.05 -2.40 -1.30
N SER A 183 -2.38 -3.35 -0.60
CA SER A 183 -1.14 -3.97 -1.08
C SER A 183 -1.33 -4.79 -2.36
N GLN A 184 -2.49 -5.43 -2.53
CA GLN A 184 -2.74 -6.35 -3.63
C GLN A 184 -2.51 -5.72 -5.02
N ALA A 185 -2.99 -4.50 -5.24
CA ALA A 185 -2.79 -3.82 -6.53
C ALA A 185 -1.30 -3.56 -6.84
N PHE A 186 -0.50 -3.26 -5.80
CA PHE A 186 0.94 -3.07 -5.93
C PHE A 186 1.69 -4.39 -6.08
N GLU A 187 1.27 -5.45 -5.36
CA GLU A 187 1.80 -6.81 -5.53
C GLU A 187 1.63 -7.28 -6.98
N GLU A 188 0.43 -7.10 -7.56
CA GLU A 188 0.14 -7.42 -8.96
C GLU A 188 0.97 -6.58 -9.95
N ALA A 189 1.01 -5.25 -9.76
CA ALA A 189 1.69 -4.35 -10.68
C ALA A 189 3.23 -4.55 -10.69
N LEU A 190 3.83 -4.83 -9.54
CA LEU A 190 5.26 -5.15 -9.41
C LEU A 190 5.55 -6.55 -9.95
N GLY A 191 4.72 -7.55 -9.59
CA GLY A 191 4.84 -8.92 -10.08
C GLY A 191 4.75 -9.02 -11.60
N ALA A 192 3.83 -8.27 -12.22
CA ALA A 192 3.72 -8.18 -13.69
C ALA A 192 4.99 -7.67 -14.38
N ARG A 193 5.89 -7.01 -13.63
CA ARG A 193 7.19 -6.52 -14.11
C ARG A 193 8.36 -7.41 -13.68
N GLY A 194 8.08 -8.52 -12.99
CA GLY A 194 9.10 -9.41 -12.44
C GLY A 194 9.91 -8.78 -11.31
N ILE A 195 9.36 -7.77 -10.63
CA ILE A 195 9.99 -7.12 -9.48
C ILE A 195 9.58 -7.89 -8.23
N PRO A 196 10.54 -8.46 -7.47
CA PRO A 196 10.24 -9.18 -6.25
C PRO A 196 9.71 -8.23 -5.17
N VAL A 197 8.80 -8.72 -4.33
CA VAL A 197 8.21 -7.96 -3.23
C VAL A 197 8.44 -8.65 -1.89
N ALA A 198 8.66 -7.85 -0.85
CA ALA A 198 8.62 -8.24 0.55
C ALA A 198 7.40 -7.59 1.20
N VAL A 199 6.79 -8.23 2.20
CA VAL A 199 5.66 -7.67 2.95
C VAL A 199 6.05 -7.54 4.41
N ALA A 200 6.18 -6.29 4.88
CA ALA A 200 6.60 -6.01 6.25
C ALA A 200 5.62 -6.57 7.27
N GLY A 201 6.14 -7.41 8.15
CA GLY A 201 5.39 -7.97 9.30
C GLY A 201 4.26 -8.92 8.92
N GLY A 202 4.15 -9.37 7.67
CA GLY A 202 2.99 -10.12 7.25
C GLY A 202 3.18 -11.10 6.11
N LYS A 203 2.07 -11.75 5.80
CA LYS A 203 1.87 -12.59 4.63
C LYS A 203 1.37 -11.71 3.47
N PRO A 204 1.67 -12.05 2.21
CA PRO A 204 1.00 -11.47 1.05
C PRO A 204 -0.52 -11.47 1.21
N PHE A 205 -1.22 -10.58 0.51
CA PHE A 205 -2.65 -10.36 0.73
C PHE A 205 -3.46 -11.65 0.79
N PHE A 206 -3.36 -12.49 -0.23
CA PHE A 206 -4.13 -13.75 -0.31
C PHE A 206 -3.64 -14.86 0.63
N ALA A 207 -2.46 -14.76 1.21
CA ALA A 207 -1.94 -15.70 2.19
C ALA A 207 -2.35 -15.36 3.63
N ARG A 208 -3.01 -14.22 3.88
CA ARG A 208 -3.53 -13.82 5.19
C ARG A 208 -4.70 -14.70 5.61
N ASP A 209 -4.74 -15.06 6.88
CA ASP A 209 -5.69 -16.06 7.37
C ASP A 209 -7.15 -15.58 7.32
N ASP A 210 -7.40 -14.29 7.52
CA ASP A 210 -8.71 -13.65 7.37
C ASP A 210 -9.17 -13.61 5.90
N VAL A 211 -8.28 -13.28 4.98
CA VAL A 211 -8.54 -13.29 3.52
C VAL A 211 -8.82 -14.72 3.04
N ARG A 212 -8.00 -15.69 3.45
CA ARG A 212 -8.22 -17.11 3.11
C ARG A 212 -9.56 -17.62 3.62
N THR A 213 -9.93 -17.21 4.84
CA THR A 213 -11.24 -17.55 5.43
C THR A 213 -12.38 -16.94 4.61
N ALA A 214 -12.26 -15.65 4.25
CA ALA A 214 -13.24 -14.97 3.42
C ALA A 214 -13.44 -15.66 2.06
N ILE A 215 -12.34 -15.93 1.35
CA ILE A 215 -12.37 -16.61 0.03
C ILE A 215 -12.93 -18.03 0.14
N SER A 216 -12.58 -18.78 1.19
CA SER A 216 -13.13 -20.11 1.44
C SER A 216 -14.66 -20.08 1.61
N ARG A 217 -15.19 -19.03 2.29
CA ARG A 217 -16.64 -18.84 2.44
C ARG A 217 -17.30 -18.47 1.11
N LEU A 218 -16.69 -17.61 0.32
CA LEU A 218 -17.18 -17.25 -1.01
C LEU A 218 -17.20 -18.47 -1.95
N ARG A 219 -16.17 -19.32 -1.93
CA ARG A 219 -16.15 -20.59 -2.69
C ARG A 219 -17.26 -21.52 -2.28
N ALA A 220 -17.53 -21.65 -0.97
CA ALA A 220 -18.63 -22.47 -0.48
C ALA A 220 -20.00 -21.93 -0.90
N ALA A 221 -20.19 -20.62 -0.87
CA ALA A 221 -21.42 -19.96 -1.30
C ALA A 221 -21.64 -20.06 -2.83
N ALA A 222 -20.57 -20.02 -3.62
CA ALA A 222 -20.64 -20.09 -5.08
C ALA A 222 -21.26 -21.40 -5.65
N THR A 223 -21.44 -22.42 -4.81
CA THR A 223 -22.13 -23.66 -5.17
C THR A 223 -23.65 -23.58 -5.02
N ALA A 224 -24.17 -22.55 -4.36
CA ALA A 224 -25.60 -22.30 -4.19
C ALA A 224 -26.11 -21.34 -5.28
N SER A 225 -27.38 -21.49 -5.68
CA SER A 225 -28.03 -20.50 -6.55
C SER A 225 -28.44 -19.31 -5.68
N GLU A 226 -27.81 -18.17 -5.87
CA GLU A 226 -28.11 -16.95 -5.12
C GLU A 226 -28.78 -15.91 -6.02
N GLU A 227 -29.77 -15.20 -5.47
CA GLU A 227 -30.44 -14.07 -6.12
C GLU A 227 -29.72 -12.77 -5.71
N GLY A 228 -29.41 -11.88 -6.66
CA GLY A 228 -28.79 -10.59 -6.43
C GLY A 228 -27.53 -10.33 -7.27
N THR A 229 -26.98 -9.15 -7.14
CA THR A 229 -25.68 -8.80 -7.76
C THR A 229 -24.52 -9.45 -6.99
N VAL A 230 -23.40 -9.69 -7.67
CA VAL A 230 -22.20 -10.28 -7.07
C VAL A 230 -21.77 -9.50 -5.81
N GLY A 231 -21.80 -8.17 -5.86
CA GLY A 231 -21.46 -7.33 -4.71
C GLY A 231 -22.41 -7.50 -3.52
N GLU A 232 -23.72 -7.67 -3.76
CA GLU A 232 -24.70 -7.93 -2.68
C GLU A 232 -24.46 -9.28 -2.03
N VAL A 233 -24.29 -10.32 -2.81
CA VAL A 233 -24.01 -11.69 -2.34
C VAL A 233 -22.69 -11.72 -1.54
N VAL A 234 -21.62 -11.09 -2.05
CA VAL A 234 -20.32 -11.03 -1.35
C VAL A 234 -20.47 -10.33 0.00
N ARG A 235 -21.23 -9.24 0.10
CA ARG A 235 -21.49 -8.55 1.39
C ARG A 235 -22.23 -9.46 2.37
N GLU A 236 -23.23 -10.19 1.92
CA GLU A 236 -23.99 -11.13 2.75
C GLU A 236 -23.08 -12.22 3.29
N VAL A 237 -22.31 -12.88 2.45
CA VAL A 237 -21.37 -13.93 2.85
C VAL A 237 -20.31 -13.41 3.81
N LEU A 238 -19.73 -12.24 3.55
CA LEU A 238 -18.67 -11.67 4.39
C LEU A 238 -19.21 -11.09 5.70
N SER A 239 -20.49 -10.74 5.80
CA SER A 239 -21.11 -10.35 7.06
C SER A 239 -21.07 -11.49 8.09
N GLY A 240 -21.21 -12.74 7.62
CA GLY A 240 -21.08 -13.95 8.44
C GLY A 240 -19.66 -14.21 8.98
N VAL A 241 -18.65 -13.51 8.48
CA VAL A 241 -17.27 -13.59 8.96
C VAL A 241 -16.75 -12.27 9.54
N GLY A 242 -17.65 -11.34 9.87
CA GLY A 242 -17.35 -10.13 10.63
C GLY A 242 -17.11 -8.87 9.79
N TRP A 243 -17.48 -8.85 8.50
CA TRP A 243 -17.58 -7.63 7.73
C TRP A 243 -18.90 -6.90 8.06
N SER A 244 -18.88 -5.58 8.01
CA SER A 244 -20.07 -4.71 8.15
C SER A 244 -19.97 -3.52 7.22
N PRO A 245 -21.11 -2.92 6.78
CA PRO A 245 -21.10 -1.73 5.93
C PRO A 245 -20.37 -0.54 6.56
N GLU A 246 -20.40 -0.46 7.90
CA GLU A 246 -19.69 0.56 8.65
C GLU A 246 -18.37 0.00 9.19
N ALA A 247 -17.29 0.76 9.01
CA ALA A 247 -16.00 0.43 9.58
C ALA A 247 -16.09 0.36 11.12
N PRO A 248 -15.41 -0.61 11.76
CA PRO A 248 -15.39 -0.71 13.21
C PRO A 248 -14.82 0.57 13.83
N SER A 249 -15.39 1.03 14.92
CA SER A 249 -14.96 2.23 15.64
C SER A 249 -13.62 2.05 16.37
N ALA A 250 -13.24 0.80 16.64
CA ALA A 250 -11.98 0.44 17.27
C ALA A 250 -10.99 -0.10 16.25
N GLN A 251 -9.71 0.21 16.42
CA GLN A 251 -8.63 -0.24 15.52
C GLN A 251 -8.41 -1.77 15.59
N ALA A 252 -8.69 -2.38 16.75
CA ALA A 252 -8.79 -3.84 16.87
C ALA A 252 -9.90 -4.35 15.95
N GLY A 253 -9.55 -5.05 14.88
CA GLY A 253 -10.48 -5.53 13.85
C GLY A 253 -10.56 -4.67 12.59
N SER A 254 -9.99 -3.45 12.57
CA SER A 254 -10.02 -2.58 11.38
C SER A 254 -9.20 -3.15 10.23
N GLU A 255 -8.12 -3.85 10.51
CA GLU A 255 -7.30 -4.50 9.49
C GLU A 255 -8.05 -5.64 8.80
N ARG A 256 -8.65 -6.54 9.60
CA ARG A 256 -9.50 -7.61 9.09
C ARG A 256 -10.68 -7.06 8.27
N TRP A 257 -11.34 -6.03 8.81
CA TRP A 257 -12.41 -5.35 8.09
C TRP A 257 -11.91 -4.74 6.77
N SER A 258 -10.74 -4.09 6.78
CA SER A 258 -10.14 -3.49 5.59
C SER A 258 -9.81 -4.53 4.51
N ASN A 259 -9.29 -5.70 4.90
CA ASN A 259 -9.00 -6.79 3.97
C ASN A 259 -10.29 -7.32 3.34
N MET A 260 -11.35 -7.55 4.12
CA MET A 260 -12.64 -7.97 3.60
C MET A 260 -13.30 -6.89 2.73
N ASN A 261 -13.18 -5.61 3.15
CA ASN A 261 -13.72 -4.49 2.41
C ASN A 261 -13.02 -4.29 1.04
N ALA A 262 -11.75 -4.68 0.92
CA ALA A 262 -11.07 -4.76 -0.37
C ALA A 262 -11.75 -5.79 -1.30
N ILE A 263 -12.06 -6.99 -0.78
CA ILE A 263 -12.77 -8.04 -1.56
C ILE A 263 -14.16 -7.56 -1.97
N VAL A 264 -14.92 -6.93 -1.05
CA VAL A 264 -16.22 -6.33 -1.37
C VAL A 264 -16.10 -5.31 -2.51
N GLY A 265 -15.07 -4.48 -2.46
CA GLY A 265 -14.83 -3.51 -3.50
C GLY A 265 -14.51 -4.13 -4.85
N TRP A 266 -13.75 -5.20 -4.90
CA TRP A 266 -13.51 -5.91 -6.16
C TRP A 266 -14.79 -6.55 -6.70
N ALA A 267 -15.66 -7.06 -5.82
CA ALA A 267 -16.96 -7.59 -6.24
C ALA A 267 -17.87 -6.50 -6.82
N ASP A 268 -17.83 -5.28 -6.28
CA ASP A 268 -18.57 -4.13 -6.80
C ASP A 268 -18.05 -3.66 -8.16
N ASP A 269 -16.74 -3.78 -8.38
CA ASP A 269 -16.08 -3.37 -9.62
C ASP A 269 -16.06 -4.51 -10.67
N SER A 270 -16.36 -5.76 -10.29
CA SER A 270 -16.36 -6.92 -11.16
C SER A 270 -17.54 -6.87 -12.16
N GLN A 271 -17.28 -7.38 -13.37
CA GLN A 271 -18.31 -7.63 -14.38
C GLN A 271 -18.76 -9.09 -14.39
N ALA A 272 -18.35 -9.89 -13.40
CA ALA A 272 -18.73 -11.29 -13.28
C ALA A 272 -20.26 -11.41 -13.18
N PRO A 273 -20.89 -12.28 -14.00
CA PRO A 273 -22.34 -12.45 -13.98
C PRO A 273 -22.85 -13.24 -12.77
N THR A 274 -21.98 -13.97 -12.10
CA THR A 274 -22.30 -14.84 -10.95
C THR A 274 -21.20 -14.84 -9.92
N LEU A 275 -21.52 -15.23 -8.68
CA LEU A 275 -20.52 -15.41 -7.63
C LEU A 275 -19.45 -16.44 -8.03
N ALA A 276 -19.82 -17.52 -8.73
CA ALA A 276 -18.87 -18.52 -9.20
C ALA A 276 -17.84 -17.93 -10.19
N ALA A 277 -18.29 -17.05 -11.10
CA ALA A 277 -17.40 -16.35 -12.02
C ALA A 277 -16.46 -15.36 -11.27
N PHE A 278 -16.96 -14.66 -10.26
CA PHE A 278 -16.14 -13.80 -9.42
C PHE A 278 -15.10 -14.57 -8.59
N VAL A 279 -15.49 -15.74 -8.05
CA VAL A 279 -14.55 -16.62 -7.34
C VAL A 279 -13.45 -17.11 -8.29
N ALA A 280 -13.77 -17.41 -9.55
CA ALA A 280 -12.76 -17.76 -10.55
C ALA A 280 -11.79 -16.58 -10.82
N GLU A 281 -12.28 -15.32 -10.88
CA GLU A 281 -11.42 -14.13 -10.95
C GLU A 281 -10.48 -14.03 -9.74
N LEU A 282 -10.98 -14.32 -8.52
CA LEU A 282 -10.15 -14.36 -7.32
C LEU A 282 -9.10 -15.48 -7.36
N ASP A 283 -9.47 -16.66 -7.86
CA ASP A 283 -8.56 -17.79 -7.99
C ASP A 283 -7.45 -17.51 -9.01
N GLU A 284 -7.76 -16.83 -10.10
CA GLU A 284 -6.75 -16.33 -11.04
C GLU A 284 -5.77 -15.36 -10.34
N ARG A 285 -6.27 -14.39 -9.57
CA ARG A 285 -5.43 -13.44 -8.82
C ARG A 285 -4.51 -14.16 -7.82
N ILE A 286 -5.03 -15.18 -7.12
CA ILE A 286 -4.24 -15.99 -6.19
C ILE A 286 -3.12 -16.75 -6.93
N ALA A 287 -3.41 -17.29 -8.10
CA ALA A 287 -2.42 -18.02 -8.89
C ALA A 287 -1.25 -17.14 -9.40
N TYR A 288 -1.47 -15.82 -9.50
CA TYR A 288 -0.45 -14.86 -9.93
C TYR A 288 0.31 -14.22 -8.76
N GLN A 289 0.02 -14.59 -7.52
CA GLN A 289 0.72 -14.04 -6.37
C GLN A 289 2.20 -14.45 -6.40
N VAL A 290 3.08 -13.43 -6.40
CA VAL A 290 4.53 -13.63 -6.32
C VAL A 290 4.89 -14.09 -4.91
N GLU A 291 5.76 -15.10 -4.78
CA GLU A 291 6.31 -15.48 -3.48
C GLU A 291 7.12 -14.31 -2.89
N PRO A 292 6.96 -14.01 -1.58
CA PRO A 292 7.69 -12.92 -0.94
C PRO A 292 9.19 -13.19 -0.95
N ASP A 293 9.97 -12.20 -1.40
CA ASP A 293 11.42 -12.23 -1.34
C ASP A 293 11.91 -11.17 -0.34
N LYS A 294 12.74 -11.55 0.62
CA LYS A 294 13.32 -10.63 1.61
C LYS A 294 14.17 -9.52 0.99
N GLU A 295 14.69 -9.75 -0.21
CA GLU A 295 15.46 -8.79 -0.99
C GLU A 295 14.58 -7.95 -1.95
N GLY A 296 13.25 -8.14 -1.89
CA GLY A 296 12.28 -7.46 -2.73
C GLY A 296 11.95 -6.03 -2.26
N VAL A 297 11.13 -5.35 -3.08
CA VAL A 297 10.53 -4.05 -2.73
C VAL A 297 9.60 -4.24 -1.53
N GLU A 298 9.79 -3.43 -0.49
CA GLU A 298 9.02 -3.54 0.74
C GLU A 298 7.61 -2.95 0.58
N LEU A 299 6.57 -3.76 0.77
CA LEU A 299 5.19 -3.30 0.86
C LEU A 299 4.78 -3.29 2.33
N ALA A 300 4.48 -2.11 2.87
CA ALA A 300 4.18 -1.96 4.29
C ALA A 300 3.02 -1.02 4.57
N THR A 301 2.29 -1.27 5.66
CA THR A 301 1.47 -0.20 6.22
C THR A 301 2.36 0.82 6.92
N ILE A 302 1.88 2.08 7.00
CA ILE A 302 2.62 3.15 7.68
C ILE A 302 2.92 2.76 9.14
N HIS A 303 2.01 2.02 9.80
CA HIS A 303 2.23 1.56 11.17
C HIS A 303 3.38 0.55 11.25
N ALA A 304 3.43 -0.41 10.34
CA ALA A 304 4.51 -1.40 10.28
C ALA A 304 5.86 -0.79 9.88
N ALA A 305 5.84 0.35 9.17
CA ALA A 305 7.02 1.08 8.74
C ALA A 305 7.69 1.88 9.89
N LYS A 306 7.06 2.01 11.06
CA LYS A 306 7.66 2.70 12.20
C LYS A 306 8.95 2.00 12.63
N GLY A 307 10.03 2.76 12.81
CA GLY A 307 11.37 2.23 13.12
C GLY A 307 12.19 1.81 11.90
N LEU A 308 11.57 1.66 10.72
CA LEU A 308 12.26 1.31 9.48
C LEU A 308 12.62 2.57 8.67
N GLU A 309 13.44 2.40 7.61
CA GLU A 309 13.84 3.48 6.71
C GLU A 309 14.36 2.92 5.38
N TRP A 310 14.13 3.63 4.27
CA TRP A 310 14.52 3.23 2.92
C TRP A 310 15.08 4.41 2.12
N ASP A 311 15.89 4.12 1.13
CA ASP A 311 16.44 5.15 0.25
C ASP A 311 15.35 5.82 -0.59
N ALA A 312 14.37 5.03 -1.09
CA ALA A 312 13.24 5.52 -1.83
C ALA A 312 11.90 5.05 -1.22
N VAL A 313 10.98 5.99 -0.99
CA VAL A 313 9.66 5.72 -0.46
C VAL A 313 8.58 6.25 -1.39
N PHE A 314 7.62 5.38 -1.71
CA PHE A 314 6.38 5.71 -2.40
C PHE A 314 5.24 5.67 -1.37
N LEU A 315 4.70 6.83 -1.02
CA LEU A 315 3.58 6.94 -0.11
C LEU A 315 2.30 7.08 -0.92
N VAL A 316 1.46 6.03 -0.90
CA VAL A 316 0.36 5.84 -1.84
C VAL A 316 -1.02 5.95 -1.19
N GLY A 317 -2.06 6.13 -2.01
CA GLY A 317 -3.44 6.18 -1.56
C GLY A 317 -3.78 7.39 -0.70
N LEU A 318 -3.16 8.55 -0.94
CA LEU A 318 -3.32 9.77 -0.14
C LEU A 318 -4.64 10.48 -0.46
N SER A 319 -5.75 9.81 -0.16
CA SER A 319 -7.10 10.30 -0.40
C SER A 319 -7.97 10.23 0.86
N GLU A 320 -9.00 11.08 0.89
CA GLU A 320 -10.03 11.04 1.93
C GLU A 320 -10.65 9.65 2.05
N GLY A 321 -10.75 9.16 3.29
CA GLY A 321 -11.23 7.83 3.60
C GLY A 321 -10.16 6.75 3.65
N LEU A 322 -8.97 6.99 3.06
CA LEU A 322 -7.77 6.17 3.23
C LEU A 322 -6.79 6.82 4.21
N LEU A 323 -6.28 8.02 3.93
CA LEU A 323 -5.46 8.81 4.85
C LEU A 323 -5.89 10.29 4.78
N PRO A 324 -6.64 10.83 5.74
CA PRO A 324 -7.09 10.18 6.97
C PRO A 324 -8.13 9.10 6.71
N ILE A 325 -8.10 8.05 7.54
CA ILE A 325 -9.02 6.94 7.40
C ILE A 325 -10.46 7.35 7.77
N SER A 326 -11.45 6.70 7.15
CA SER A 326 -12.87 7.11 7.22
C SER A 326 -13.46 7.21 8.63
N TYR A 327 -12.94 6.42 9.57
CA TYR A 327 -13.39 6.43 10.96
C TYR A 327 -12.63 7.43 11.87
N ALA A 328 -11.61 8.12 11.39
CA ALA A 328 -10.94 9.20 12.12
C ALA A 328 -11.82 10.47 12.14
N LYS A 329 -12.92 10.43 12.90
CA LYS A 329 -13.94 11.49 12.93
C LYS A 329 -13.63 12.59 13.94
N THR A 330 -12.93 12.26 15.04
CA THR A 330 -12.59 13.25 16.08
C THR A 330 -11.35 14.08 15.71
N PRO A 331 -11.18 15.26 16.28
CA PRO A 331 -9.96 16.07 16.09
C PRO A 331 -8.70 15.27 16.46
N GLU A 332 -8.73 14.57 17.60
CA GLU A 332 -7.60 13.78 18.13
C GLU A 332 -7.23 12.63 17.16
N ALA A 333 -8.22 11.90 16.65
CA ALA A 333 -8.01 10.84 15.68
C ALA A 333 -7.42 11.38 14.35
N ARG A 334 -7.83 12.58 13.92
CA ARG A 334 -7.26 13.23 12.72
C ARG A 334 -5.83 13.69 12.94
N GLU A 335 -5.50 14.14 14.15
CA GLU A 335 -4.11 14.49 14.49
C GLU A 335 -3.23 13.23 14.56
N GLU A 336 -3.77 12.08 14.96
CA GLU A 336 -3.04 10.81 14.87
C GLU A 336 -2.78 10.40 13.41
N GLU A 337 -3.76 10.56 12.51
CA GLU A 337 -3.55 10.37 11.08
C GLU A 337 -2.51 11.36 10.48
N ARG A 338 -2.41 12.58 11.04
CA ARG A 338 -1.35 13.52 10.67
C ARG A 338 0.01 13.04 11.15
N ARG A 339 0.12 12.50 12.36
CA ARG A 339 1.35 11.88 12.86
C ARG A 339 1.74 10.65 12.02
N LEU A 340 0.75 9.87 11.57
CA LEU A 340 1.00 8.77 10.61
C LEU A 340 1.61 9.29 9.31
N LEU A 341 1.07 10.36 8.74
CA LEU A 341 1.65 10.99 7.55
C LEU A 341 3.08 11.47 7.81
N TYR A 342 3.34 12.08 8.96
CA TYR A 342 4.69 12.51 9.36
C TYR A 342 5.65 11.31 9.47
N VAL A 343 5.23 10.23 10.14
CA VAL A 343 6.02 9.00 10.25
C VAL A 343 6.35 8.47 8.86
N ALA A 344 5.37 8.36 7.96
CA ALA A 344 5.59 7.86 6.60
C ALA A 344 6.59 8.71 5.81
N VAL A 345 6.47 10.05 5.87
CA VAL A 345 7.40 10.99 5.21
C VAL A 345 8.83 10.81 5.72
N THR A 346 9.00 10.65 7.05
CA THR A 346 10.32 10.50 7.68
C THR A 346 10.95 9.11 7.52
N ARG A 347 10.30 8.19 6.81
CA ARG A 347 10.90 6.90 6.45
C ARG A 347 11.83 6.99 5.24
N ALA A 348 11.68 8.02 4.42
CA ALA A 348 12.50 8.23 3.23
C ALA A 348 13.85 8.88 3.58
N ARG A 349 14.92 8.36 3.00
CA ARG A 349 16.27 8.94 3.07
C ARG A 349 16.52 9.91 1.92
N ASP A 350 16.38 9.45 0.68
CA ASP A 350 16.82 10.17 -0.52
C ASP A 350 15.67 10.60 -1.41
N LEU A 351 14.70 9.73 -1.64
CA LEU A 351 13.59 9.95 -2.56
C LEU A 351 12.26 9.69 -1.88
N LEU A 352 11.33 10.63 -2.07
CA LEU A 352 9.95 10.50 -1.60
C LEU A 352 9.00 10.87 -2.72
N THR A 353 8.05 9.98 -3.02
CA THR A 353 6.94 10.25 -3.93
C THR A 353 5.61 10.05 -3.22
N LEU A 354 4.74 11.05 -3.29
CA LEU A 354 3.38 11.02 -2.77
C LEU A 354 2.40 10.83 -3.92
N SER A 355 1.44 9.91 -3.77
CA SER A 355 0.44 9.67 -4.79
C SER A 355 -0.97 9.50 -4.25
N TRP A 356 -1.96 9.75 -5.10
CA TRP A 356 -3.36 9.47 -4.85
C TRP A 356 -4.11 9.23 -6.15
N ALA A 357 -5.21 8.47 -6.06
CA ALA A 357 -6.11 8.16 -7.16
C ALA A 357 -7.46 8.90 -7.04
N ARG A 358 -8.01 9.37 -8.17
CA ARG A 358 -9.27 10.13 -8.25
C ARG A 358 -10.51 9.27 -8.06
N SER A 359 -10.41 7.98 -8.33
CA SER A 359 -11.48 6.99 -8.17
C SER A 359 -10.91 5.66 -7.70
N ARG A 360 -11.81 4.75 -7.30
CA ARG A 360 -11.41 3.39 -6.92
C ARG A 360 -11.25 2.50 -8.15
N GLY A 361 -12.18 2.53 -9.08
CA GLY A 361 -12.19 1.70 -10.28
C GLY A 361 -12.06 2.50 -11.57
N ALA A 362 -11.70 1.81 -12.65
CA ALA A 362 -11.49 2.38 -13.97
C ALA A 362 -12.77 2.99 -14.60
N ASP A 363 -13.95 2.61 -14.11
CA ASP A 363 -15.25 3.13 -14.54
C ASP A 363 -15.62 4.49 -13.88
N GLY A 364 -14.73 5.02 -13.05
CA GLY A 364 -14.92 6.27 -12.31
C GLY A 364 -15.88 6.16 -11.13
N ARG A 365 -16.29 4.95 -10.73
CA ARG A 365 -17.04 4.72 -9.49
C ARG A 365 -16.16 4.99 -8.27
N GLY A 366 -16.78 5.37 -7.16
CA GLY A 366 -16.05 5.65 -5.92
C GLY A 366 -15.12 6.85 -6.02
N LYS A 367 -15.60 7.99 -6.60
CA LYS A 367 -14.85 9.25 -6.68
C LYS A 367 -14.25 9.62 -5.35
N ARG A 368 -12.97 9.92 -5.34
CA ARG A 368 -12.20 10.32 -4.17
C ARG A 368 -11.76 11.77 -4.25
N LYS A 369 -11.41 12.32 -3.11
CA LYS A 369 -10.76 13.62 -2.98
C LYS A 369 -9.36 13.38 -2.40
N ARG A 370 -8.41 14.19 -2.82
CA ARG A 370 -7.08 14.18 -2.19
C ARG A 370 -7.21 14.40 -0.69
N SER A 371 -6.34 13.78 0.07
CA SER A 371 -6.23 13.93 1.52
C SER A 371 -6.17 15.39 1.95
N ARG A 372 -7.04 15.79 2.87
CA ARG A 372 -7.01 17.13 3.51
C ARG A 372 -5.74 17.37 4.30
N LEU A 373 -5.05 16.32 4.73
CA LEU A 373 -3.77 16.42 5.43
C LEU A 373 -2.68 17.08 4.58
N LEU A 374 -2.87 17.05 3.24
CA LEU A 374 -1.98 17.65 2.25
C LEU A 374 -2.44 19.04 1.77
N ASP A 375 -3.49 19.63 2.36
CA ASP A 375 -3.95 20.95 1.99
C ASP A 375 -2.87 22.00 2.30
N GLY A 376 -2.54 22.79 1.28
CA GLY A 376 -1.45 23.78 1.32
C GLY A 376 -0.03 23.18 1.26
N ILE A 377 0.11 21.85 1.18
CA ILE A 377 1.38 21.13 0.94
C ILE A 377 1.46 20.70 -0.53
N TRP A 378 0.40 20.10 -1.04
CA TRP A 378 0.34 19.63 -2.44
C TRP A 378 0.52 20.81 -3.39
N PRO A 379 1.41 20.73 -4.39
CA PRO A 379 1.62 21.78 -5.35
C PRO A 379 0.31 22.19 -6.04
N LYS A 380 0.07 23.49 -6.16
CA LYS A 380 -1.08 23.98 -6.93
C LYS A 380 -0.90 23.57 -8.39
N GLU A 381 -1.88 22.93 -8.99
CA GLU A 381 -1.91 22.73 -10.42
C GLU A 381 -1.82 24.12 -11.07
N ARG A 382 -0.73 24.37 -11.80
CA ARG A 382 -0.63 25.58 -12.61
C ARG A 382 -1.74 25.50 -13.65
N ARG A 383 -2.84 26.23 -13.45
CA ARG A 383 -3.78 26.52 -14.54
C ARG A 383 -2.95 27.17 -15.64
N SER A 384 -2.79 26.50 -16.75
CA SER A 384 -2.18 27.07 -17.95
C SER A 384 -3.10 28.17 -18.50
N GLY A 385 -3.00 29.33 -17.87
CA GLY A 385 -3.47 30.60 -18.45
C GLY A 385 -2.44 31.05 -19.47
N SER A 386 -2.89 31.37 -20.65
CA SER A 386 -2.15 31.81 -21.82
C SER A 386 -1.10 32.88 -21.55
N SER A 387 -0.01 32.77 -22.30
CA SER A 387 1.05 33.72 -22.62
C SER A 387 2.35 33.62 -21.84
N ALA A 388 3.32 32.97 -22.43
CA ALA A 388 4.69 33.49 -22.66
C ALA A 388 5.51 32.49 -23.47
N GLN A 389 6.11 33.00 -24.52
CA GLN A 389 7.05 32.34 -25.43
C GLN A 389 8.26 31.80 -24.66
N GLY A 390 8.67 30.55 -24.95
CA GLY A 390 9.91 29.97 -24.44
C GLY A 390 10.04 28.51 -24.87
N VAL A 391 10.76 28.30 -25.94
CA VAL A 391 11.48 27.12 -26.46
C VAL A 391 11.05 25.75 -25.95
N GLY A 392 10.57 24.93 -26.89
CA GLY A 392 9.88 23.65 -26.69
C GLY A 392 10.71 22.49 -26.18
N ALA A 393 10.10 21.80 -25.24
CA ALA A 393 10.18 20.36 -25.10
C ALA A 393 8.82 19.75 -25.47
N PRO A 394 8.75 18.60 -26.16
CA PRO A 394 7.51 18.10 -26.71
C PRO A 394 6.57 17.65 -25.60
N LYS A 395 5.36 18.21 -25.56
CA LYS A 395 4.26 17.77 -24.70
C LYS A 395 3.93 16.31 -25.04
N LYS A 396 4.24 15.38 -24.13
CA LYS A 396 3.66 14.04 -24.20
C LYS A 396 2.16 14.17 -23.94
N LYS A 397 1.35 13.94 -24.97
CA LYS A 397 -0.12 13.78 -24.85
C LYS A 397 -0.40 12.67 -23.84
N ALA A 398 -1.38 12.88 -22.95
CA ALA A 398 -1.89 11.82 -22.08
C ALA A 398 -2.25 10.61 -22.94
N ARG A 399 -1.74 9.42 -22.58
CA ARG A 399 -2.10 8.19 -23.29
C ARG A 399 -3.55 7.86 -23.00
N PRO A 400 -4.38 7.65 -24.04
CA PRO A 400 -5.77 7.24 -23.85
C PRO A 400 -5.83 5.86 -23.18
N SER A 401 -6.89 5.59 -22.41
CA SER A 401 -7.13 4.28 -21.78
C SER A 401 -7.20 3.17 -22.84
N THR A 402 -6.93 1.91 -22.46
CA THR A 402 -7.00 0.76 -23.37
C THR A 402 -8.37 0.66 -24.04
N ARG A 403 -9.46 1.02 -23.34
CA ARG A 403 -10.82 1.06 -23.89
C ARG A 403 -10.98 2.18 -24.90
N ALA A 404 -10.48 3.38 -24.61
CA ALA A 404 -10.51 4.50 -25.55
C ALA A 404 -9.64 4.22 -26.78
N LEU A 405 -8.51 3.51 -26.62
CA LEU A 405 -7.65 3.04 -27.72
C LEU A 405 -8.32 1.94 -28.55
N ASN A 406 -9.08 1.04 -27.93
CA ASN A 406 -9.83 0.02 -28.65
C ASN A 406 -11.01 0.65 -29.40
N GLN A 407 -11.73 1.58 -28.80
CA GLN A 407 -12.83 2.30 -29.44
C GLN A 407 -12.32 3.18 -30.61
N ALA A 408 -11.25 3.92 -30.42
CA ALA A 408 -10.61 4.68 -31.50
C ALA A 408 -10.11 3.77 -32.64
N PHE A 409 -9.57 2.59 -32.28
CA PHE A 409 -9.17 1.59 -33.28
C PHE A 409 -10.37 1.05 -34.07
N GLU A 410 -11.50 0.77 -33.42
CA GLU A 410 -12.73 0.32 -34.06
C GLU A 410 -13.35 1.39 -34.95
N GLU A 411 -13.15 2.69 -34.66
CA GLU A 411 -13.61 3.82 -35.45
C GLU A 411 -12.70 4.15 -36.65
N GLU A 412 -11.38 3.92 -36.53
CA GLU A 412 -10.38 4.35 -37.52
C GLU A 412 -9.81 3.21 -38.37
N ALA A 413 -9.86 1.94 -37.90
CA ALA A 413 -9.26 0.81 -38.58
C ALA A 413 -10.13 0.25 -39.70
N SER A 414 -9.49 -0.42 -40.66
CA SER A 414 -10.23 -1.13 -41.71
C SER A 414 -11.05 -2.31 -41.15
N PRO A 415 -12.19 -2.68 -41.75
CA PRO A 415 -12.97 -3.83 -41.33
C PRO A 415 -12.16 -5.12 -41.19
N GLN A 416 -11.19 -5.32 -42.08
CA GLN A 416 -10.27 -6.46 -42.05
C GLN A 416 -9.32 -6.41 -40.82
N ALA A 417 -8.85 -5.24 -40.42
CA ALA A 417 -8.00 -5.09 -39.23
C ALA A 417 -8.81 -5.32 -37.95
N ILE A 418 -10.06 -4.89 -37.88
CA ILE A 418 -10.96 -5.11 -36.74
C ILE A 418 -11.24 -6.61 -36.58
N GLU A 419 -11.56 -7.29 -37.67
CA GLU A 419 -11.80 -8.73 -37.66
C GLU A 419 -10.56 -9.52 -37.23
N LEU A 420 -9.40 -9.17 -37.81
CA LEU A 420 -8.11 -9.81 -37.44
C LEU A 420 -7.75 -9.56 -35.97
N PHE A 421 -7.99 -8.35 -35.47
CA PHE A 421 -7.77 -8.04 -34.04
C PHE A 421 -8.62 -8.92 -33.13
N GLY A 422 -9.90 -9.12 -33.47
CA GLY A 422 -10.81 -10.02 -32.75
C GLY A 422 -10.30 -11.47 -32.74
N ARG A 423 -9.83 -11.98 -33.89
CA ARG A 423 -9.27 -13.33 -34.02
C ARG A 423 -7.98 -13.51 -33.24
N LEU A 424 -7.08 -12.54 -33.29
CA LEU A 424 -5.84 -12.52 -32.53
C LEU A 424 -6.09 -12.47 -31.02
N LYS A 425 -7.10 -11.72 -30.59
CA LYS A 425 -7.49 -11.61 -29.18
C LYS A 425 -8.07 -12.93 -28.66
N ALA A 426 -8.94 -13.59 -29.43
CA ALA A 426 -9.49 -14.90 -29.09
C ALA A 426 -8.39 -15.97 -28.99
N TRP A 427 -7.50 -16.05 -30.02
CA TRP A 427 -6.36 -16.96 -30.00
C TRP A 427 -5.43 -16.72 -28.83
N ARG A 428 -5.07 -15.45 -28.53
CA ARG A 428 -4.24 -15.10 -27.37
C ARG A 428 -4.85 -15.59 -26.06
N LEU A 429 -6.16 -15.44 -25.89
CA LEU A 429 -6.87 -15.88 -24.70
C LEU A 429 -6.76 -17.41 -24.53
N GLU A 430 -6.87 -18.15 -25.61
CA GLU A 430 -6.77 -19.61 -25.60
C GLU A 430 -5.34 -20.09 -25.31
N VAL A 431 -4.32 -19.48 -25.95
CA VAL A 431 -2.89 -19.74 -25.65
C VAL A 431 -2.60 -19.44 -24.18
N ALA A 432 -3.06 -18.30 -23.69
CA ALA A 432 -2.86 -17.89 -22.30
C ALA A 432 -3.51 -18.87 -21.33
N ARG A 433 -4.73 -19.35 -21.63
CA ARG A 433 -5.45 -20.34 -20.83
C ARG A 433 -4.71 -21.68 -20.76
N LEU A 434 -4.25 -22.21 -21.89
CA LEU A 434 -3.51 -23.47 -21.95
C LEU A 434 -2.14 -23.38 -21.28
N ALA A 435 -1.46 -22.25 -21.44
CA ALA A 435 -0.17 -22.02 -20.80
C ALA A 435 -0.27 -21.57 -19.33
N SER A 436 -1.49 -21.39 -18.79
CA SER A 436 -1.74 -20.86 -17.44
C SER A 436 -1.03 -19.53 -17.18
N VAL A 437 -1.02 -18.62 -18.17
CA VAL A 437 -0.39 -17.31 -18.09
C VAL A 437 -1.37 -16.17 -18.43
N PRO A 438 -1.19 -14.95 -17.90
CA PRO A 438 -2.01 -13.80 -18.27
C PRO A 438 -1.96 -13.52 -19.78
N PRO A 439 -3.08 -13.17 -20.43
CA PRO A 439 -3.12 -12.91 -21.87
C PRO A 439 -2.13 -11.85 -22.35
N TYR A 440 -1.82 -10.82 -21.52
CA TYR A 440 -0.86 -9.77 -21.88
C TYR A 440 0.60 -10.24 -21.93
N THR A 441 0.95 -11.36 -21.28
CA THR A 441 2.29 -11.95 -21.34
C THR A 441 2.55 -12.57 -22.72
N VAL A 442 1.51 -13.09 -23.36
CA VAL A 442 1.57 -13.54 -24.75
C VAL A 442 1.73 -12.30 -25.64
N PHE A 443 0.74 -11.42 -25.69
CA PHE A 443 0.80 -10.12 -26.38
C PHE A 443 -0.11 -9.10 -25.70
N THR A 444 0.32 -7.84 -25.63
CA THR A 444 -0.54 -6.72 -25.20
C THR A 444 -1.59 -6.38 -26.25
N ASP A 445 -2.69 -5.75 -25.87
CA ASP A 445 -3.71 -5.29 -26.83
C ASP A 445 -3.12 -4.31 -27.86
N GLN A 446 -2.14 -3.50 -27.45
CA GLN A 446 -1.43 -2.61 -28.38
C GLN A 446 -0.67 -3.41 -29.44
N THR A 447 0.06 -4.44 -29.03
CA THR A 447 0.80 -5.31 -29.97
C THR A 447 -0.14 -6.01 -30.93
N LEU A 448 -1.32 -6.48 -30.45
CA LEU A 448 -2.34 -7.11 -31.32
C LEU A 448 -2.94 -6.12 -32.32
N ARG A 449 -3.19 -4.87 -31.94
CA ARG A 449 -3.62 -3.80 -32.86
C ARG A 449 -2.55 -3.52 -33.90
N ASP A 450 -1.30 -3.40 -33.47
CA ASP A 450 -0.17 -3.14 -34.39
C ASP A 450 -0.01 -4.29 -35.40
N ILE A 451 -0.19 -5.56 -34.99
CA ILE A 451 -0.22 -6.72 -35.90
C ILE A 451 -1.41 -6.62 -36.86
N ALA A 452 -2.59 -6.28 -36.37
CA ALA A 452 -3.81 -6.20 -37.16
C ALA A 452 -3.75 -5.10 -38.23
N VAL A 453 -3.13 -3.98 -37.92
CA VAL A 453 -2.92 -2.87 -38.89
C VAL A 453 -1.80 -3.23 -39.88
N ALA A 454 -0.68 -3.75 -39.38
CA ALA A 454 0.50 -4.04 -40.22
C ALA A 454 0.32 -5.26 -41.14
N MET A 455 -0.57 -6.21 -40.79
CA MET A 455 -0.83 -7.47 -41.52
C MET A 455 0.47 -8.14 -42.02
N PRO A 456 1.42 -8.51 -41.12
CA PRO A 456 2.73 -8.99 -41.50
C PRO A 456 2.65 -10.30 -42.29
N LYS A 457 3.36 -10.40 -43.38
CA LYS A 457 3.36 -11.58 -44.27
C LYS A 457 4.47 -12.60 -43.95
N ASN A 458 5.45 -12.19 -43.18
CA ASN A 458 6.61 -13.04 -42.80
C ASN A 458 7.17 -12.62 -41.43
N THR A 459 8.06 -13.47 -40.89
CA THR A 459 8.69 -13.27 -39.59
C THR A 459 9.55 -11.99 -39.50
N THR A 460 10.13 -11.54 -40.61
CA THR A 460 10.92 -10.31 -40.64
C THR A 460 10.01 -9.07 -40.39
N GLN A 461 8.84 -9.02 -41.03
CA GLN A 461 7.85 -7.96 -40.83
C GLN A 461 7.24 -8.03 -39.44
N LEU A 462 6.99 -9.24 -38.91
CA LEU A 462 6.46 -9.43 -37.56
C LEU A 462 7.45 -8.92 -36.50
N ARG A 463 8.75 -9.14 -36.69
CA ARG A 463 9.81 -8.73 -35.75
C ARG A 463 9.93 -7.19 -35.58
N VAL A 464 9.53 -6.41 -36.58
CA VAL A 464 9.57 -4.95 -36.53
C VAL A 464 8.47 -4.35 -35.65
N ILE A 465 7.43 -5.14 -35.35
CA ILE A 465 6.30 -4.69 -34.55
C ILE A 465 6.71 -4.57 -33.07
N ARG A 466 6.41 -3.44 -32.47
CA ARG A 466 6.76 -3.14 -31.08
C ARG A 466 6.13 -4.17 -30.12
N GLY A 467 6.96 -4.74 -29.23
CA GLY A 467 6.54 -5.76 -28.26
C GLY A 467 6.69 -7.20 -28.74
N ILE A 468 7.32 -7.41 -29.92
CA ILE A 468 7.65 -8.72 -30.47
C ILE A 468 9.17 -8.87 -30.53
N GLY A 469 9.74 -9.49 -29.48
CA GLY A 469 11.16 -9.85 -29.42
C GLY A 469 11.42 -11.26 -29.97
N ASP A 470 12.70 -11.65 -30.04
CA ASP A 470 13.15 -12.92 -30.63
C ASP A 470 12.45 -14.15 -30.02
N VAL A 471 12.26 -14.17 -28.70
CA VAL A 471 11.57 -15.25 -28.00
C VAL A 471 10.11 -15.38 -28.45
N LYS A 472 9.40 -14.25 -28.62
CA LYS A 472 8.01 -14.25 -29.08
C LYS A 472 7.89 -14.59 -30.56
N VAL A 473 8.88 -14.22 -31.37
CA VAL A 473 8.96 -14.65 -32.77
C VAL A 473 9.14 -16.16 -32.87
N GLN A 474 10.07 -16.74 -32.13
CA GLN A 474 10.30 -18.18 -32.13
C GLN A 474 9.05 -18.97 -31.69
N ARG A 475 8.34 -18.48 -30.69
CA ARG A 475 7.22 -19.18 -30.09
C ARG A 475 5.89 -18.95 -30.82
N PHE A 476 5.62 -17.76 -31.31
CA PHE A 476 4.30 -17.35 -31.76
C PHE A 476 4.23 -16.88 -33.22
N ALA A 477 5.36 -16.84 -33.98
CA ALA A 477 5.31 -16.34 -35.36
C ALA A 477 4.42 -17.20 -36.27
N ALA A 478 4.52 -18.53 -36.19
CA ALA A 478 3.75 -19.41 -37.04
C ALA A 478 2.23 -19.25 -36.87
N PRO A 479 1.66 -19.36 -35.64
CA PRO A 479 0.23 -19.16 -35.43
C PRO A 479 -0.24 -17.73 -35.74
N VAL A 480 0.53 -16.69 -35.41
CA VAL A 480 0.17 -15.30 -35.72
C VAL A 480 0.10 -15.07 -37.23
N LEU A 481 1.09 -15.55 -38.00
CA LEU A 481 1.09 -15.41 -39.44
C LEU A 481 -0.01 -16.22 -40.13
N ALA A 482 -0.39 -17.39 -39.58
CA ALA A 482 -1.53 -18.16 -40.04
C ALA A 482 -2.85 -17.39 -39.84
N LEU A 483 -3.05 -16.78 -38.64
CA LEU A 483 -4.20 -15.92 -38.37
C LEU A 483 -4.26 -14.71 -39.30
N VAL A 484 -3.12 -14.08 -39.62
CA VAL A 484 -3.06 -12.97 -40.58
C VAL A 484 -3.48 -13.41 -41.98
N ARG A 485 -3.15 -14.64 -42.40
CA ARG A 485 -3.59 -15.21 -43.68
C ARG A 485 -5.05 -15.65 -43.72
N GLY A 486 -5.76 -15.61 -42.61
CA GLY A 486 -7.15 -16.02 -42.52
C GLY A 486 -7.34 -17.49 -42.18
N GLU A 487 -6.27 -18.23 -41.84
CA GLU A 487 -6.29 -19.64 -41.49
C GLU A 487 -6.82 -19.83 -40.03
N GLU A 488 -7.49 -20.96 -39.79
CA GLU A 488 -7.83 -21.36 -38.41
C GLU A 488 -6.60 -21.95 -37.74
N VAL A 489 -6.36 -21.54 -36.50
CA VAL A 489 -5.24 -22.01 -35.66
C VAL A 489 -5.80 -22.76 -34.47
N ILE A 490 -5.53 -24.06 -34.40
CA ILE A 490 -5.82 -24.89 -33.23
C ILE A 490 -4.65 -24.75 -32.26
N VAL A 491 -4.93 -24.41 -31.00
CA VAL A 491 -3.93 -24.31 -29.97
C VAL A 491 -3.79 -25.65 -29.26
N GLU A 492 -2.64 -26.31 -29.41
CA GLU A 492 -2.33 -27.58 -28.77
C GLU A 492 -1.66 -27.38 -27.42
N GLU A 493 -1.91 -28.29 -26.45
CA GLU A 493 -1.20 -28.30 -25.17
C GLU A 493 0.32 -28.48 -25.39
N GLY A 494 1.13 -27.45 -25.07
CA GLY A 494 2.58 -27.52 -25.18
C GLY A 494 3.24 -26.50 -26.12
N ALA A 495 2.49 -25.58 -26.73
CA ALA A 495 3.01 -24.52 -27.61
C ALA A 495 3.59 -23.31 -26.86
#